data_de0b19fc9a4eca20f58502ff4285d7a6
#
_entry.id   de0b19fc9a4eca20f58502ff4285d7a6
#
_cell.length_a   1.000
_cell.length_b   1.000
_cell.length_c   1.000
_cell.angle_alpha   90.00
_cell.angle_beta   90.00
_cell.angle_gamma   90.00
#
_symmetry.space_group_name_H-M   'P 1'
#
loop_
_entity.id
_entity.type
_entity.pdbx_description
1 polymer ?
#
loop_
_entity_poly.entity_id
_entity_poly.type
_entity_poly.pdbx_seq_one_letter_code
_entity_poly.pdbx_strand_id
1 'polypeptide(L)'
;MSVLHWTLGLVALQRLCELAYAASNTARLRRLGGVEADATGYPLFVLLHTGWLASLALFVPAATPPYWWLLGCFALFQLGRIWVIVSLGRYWTTRVITLPGAPMVRTGPFRYCRHPNYLVVIAEIATLPLAFGAVAIAATFSALNLALIARRIRIEERVLAPRRAV
;
A
#
# COMPACT_ATOMS: atom_id res chain seq x y z
N MET A 1 -11.61 -25.07 1.81
CA MET A 1 -11.27 -23.63 2.00
C MET A 1 -12.15 -22.82 1.04
N SER A 2 -12.71 -21.71 1.51
CA SER A 2 -13.58 -20.84 0.68
C SER A 2 -12.76 -19.86 -0.16
N VAL A 3 -13.42 -19.20 -1.13
CA VAL A 3 -12.81 -18.13 -1.95
C VAL A 3 -12.26 -17.01 -1.07
N LEU A 4 -12.97 -16.64 0.00
CA LEU A 4 -12.52 -15.65 0.97
C LEU A 4 -11.15 -16.04 1.58
N HIS A 5 -11.03 -17.25 2.11
CA HIS A 5 -9.78 -17.70 2.75
C HIS A 5 -8.60 -17.74 1.78
N TRP A 6 -8.83 -18.22 0.54
CA TRP A 6 -7.78 -18.19 -0.48
C TRP A 6 -7.37 -16.77 -0.82
N THR A 7 -8.33 -15.87 -1.00
CA THR A 7 -8.05 -14.46 -1.30
C THR A 7 -7.26 -13.80 -0.16
N LEU A 8 -7.70 -13.96 1.10
CA LEU A 8 -6.99 -13.39 2.24
C LEU A 8 -5.58 -13.97 2.39
N GLY A 9 -5.42 -15.29 2.20
CA GLY A 9 -4.12 -15.95 2.25
C GLY A 9 -3.15 -15.43 1.19
N LEU A 10 -3.62 -15.28 -0.06
CA LEU A 10 -2.81 -14.72 -1.16
C LEU A 10 -2.44 -13.26 -0.89
N VAL A 11 -3.38 -12.43 -0.42
CA VAL A 11 -3.09 -11.03 -0.07
C VAL A 11 -2.10 -10.95 1.08
N ALA A 12 -2.27 -11.75 2.14
CA ALA A 12 -1.34 -11.78 3.27
C ALA A 12 0.07 -12.20 2.82
N LEU A 13 0.18 -13.27 2.02
CA LEU A 13 1.46 -13.71 1.47
C LEU A 13 2.12 -12.61 0.62
N GLN A 14 1.36 -11.97 -0.25
CA GLN A 14 1.87 -10.86 -1.05
C GLN A 14 2.39 -9.72 -0.16
N ARG A 15 1.64 -9.32 0.89
CA ARG A 15 2.09 -8.27 1.82
C ARG A 15 3.38 -8.66 2.54
N LEU A 16 3.54 -9.92 2.93
CA LEU A 16 4.78 -10.41 3.54
C LEU A 16 5.96 -10.34 2.56
N CYS A 17 5.77 -10.75 1.30
CA CYS A 17 6.80 -10.63 0.27
C CYS A 17 7.19 -9.15 0.01
N GLU A 18 6.19 -8.25 -0.07
CA GLU A 18 6.43 -6.82 -0.21
C GLU A 18 7.20 -6.24 0.99
N LEU A 19 6.84 -6.62 2.21
CA LEU A 19 7.55 -6.19 3.42
C LEU A 19 9.00 -6.66 3.44
N ALA A 20 9.26 -7.91 3.06
CA ALA A 20 10.61 -8.45 2.95
C ALA A 20 11.46 -7.68 1.93
N TYR A 21 10.88 -7.43 0.73
CA TYR A 21 11.53 -6.62 -0.30
C TYR A 21 11.80 -5.18 0.15
N ALA A 22 10.79 -4.54 0.76
CA ALA A 22 10.91 -3.18 1.30
C ALA A 22 11.95 -3.10 2.43
N ALA A 23 12.05 -4.12 3.29
CA ALA A 23 13.04 -4.18 4.36
C ALA A 23 14.48 -4.23 3.81
N SER A 24 14.71 -5.05 2.78
CA SER A 24 15.99 -5.13 2.06
C SER A 24 16.38 -3.77 1.46
N ASN A 25 15.44 -3.12 0.74
CA ASN A 25 15.65 -1.80 0.16
C ASN A 25 15.89 -0.73 1.23
N THR A 26 15.12 -0.76 2.33
CA THR A 26 15.29 0.16 3.48
C THR A 26 16.68 0.06 4.07
N ALA A 27 17.17 -1.15 4.33
CA ALA A 27 18.51 -1.38 4.86
C ALA A 27 19.60 -0.85 3.90
N ARG A 28 19.40 -1.04 2.60
CA ARG A 28 20.30 -0.51 1.58
C ARG A 28 20.29 1.02 1.52
N LEU A 29 19.10 1.65 1.48
CA LEU A 29 18.98 3.10 1.41
C LEU A 29 19.57 3.78 2.65
N ARG A 30 19.37 3.20 3.85
CA ARG A 30 19.99 3.71 5.08
C ARG A 30 21.53 3.66 5.02
N ARG A 31 22.11 2.58 4.50
CA ARG A 31 23.57 2.48 4.30
C ARG A 31 24.12 3.53 3.32
N LEU A 32 23.29 4.00 2.38
CA LEU A 32 23.64 5.06 1.43
C LEU A 32 23.38 6.48 1.99
N GLY A 33 23.05 6.63 3.27
CA GLY A 33 22.76 7.91 3.89
C GLY A 33 21.31 8.35 3.81
N GLY A 34 20.39 7.43 3.50
CA GLY A 34 18.95 7.71 3.49
C GLY A 34 18.41 7.98 4.88
N VAL A 35 17.61 9.04 5.01
CA VAL A 35 16.97 9.49 6.25
C VAL A 35 15.48 9.15 6.23
N GLU A 36 14.99 8.55 7.31
CA GLU A 36 13.58 8.25 7.50
C GLU A 36 12.83 9.48 8.04
N ALA A 37 11.82 9.94 7.33
CA ALA A 37 11.07 11.14 7.66
C ALA A 37 9.80 10.88 8.50
N ASP A 38 9.30 9.65 8.58
CA ASP A 38 8.06 9.29 9.28
C ASP A 38 8.17 7.93 10.00
N ALA A 39 9.06 7.86 10.98
CA ALA A 39 9.23 6.63 11.76
C ALA A 39 7.99 6.26 12.59
N THR A 40 7.29 7.25 13.10
CA THR A 40 6.08 7.07 13.96
C THR A 40 4.83 6.71 13.16
N GLY A 41 4.74 7.08 11.89
CA GLY A 41 3.58 6.75 11.03
C GLY A 41 3.59 5.31 10.52
N TYR A 42 4.74 4.70 10.36
CA TYR A 42 4.85 3.35 9.82
C TYR A 42 4.05 2.28 10.60
N PRO A 43 4.13 2.20 11.94
CA PRO A 43 3.34 1.22 12.71
C PRO A 43 1.83 1.36 12.51
N LEU A 44 1.32 2.58 12.29
CA LEU A 44 -0.10 2.83 12.06
C LEU A 44 -0.59 2.18 10.76
N PHE A 45 0.22 2.20 9.71
CA PHE A 45 -0.09 1.49 8.47
C PHE A 45 -0.07 -0.03 8.66
N VAL A 46 0.87 -0.56 9.45
CA VAL A 46 0.92 -1.99 9.77
C VAL A 46 -0.34 -2.41 10.52
N LEU A 47 -0.72 -1.65 11.56
CA LEU A 47 -1.94 -1.91 12.33
C LEU A 47 -3.19 -1.82 11.47
N LEU A 48 -3.29 -0.80 10.61
CA LEU A 48 -4.42 -0.64 9.71
C LEU A 48 -4.58 -1.84 8.78
N HIS A 49 -3.52 -2.25 8.07
CA HIS A 49 -3.60 -3.35 7.11
C HIS A 49 -3.83 -4.71 7.79
N THR A 50 -3.20 -4.93 8.95
CA THR A 50 -3.41 -6.16 9.73
C THR A 50 -4.84 -6.21 10.26
N GLY A 51 -5.34 -5.11 10.84
CA GLY A 51 -6.71 -5.00 11.33
C GLY A 51 -7.75 -5.16 10.22
N TRP A 52 -7.47 -4.60 9.04
CA TRP A 52 -8.31 -4.75 7.85
C TRP A 52 -8.46 -6.22 7.42
N LEU A 53 -7.34 -6.95 7.27
CA LEU A 53 -7.36 -8.38 6.91
C LEU A 53 -7.98 -9.23 8.03
N ALA A 54 -7.65 -8.93 9.29
CA ALA A 54 -8.22 -9.63 10.44
C ALA A 54 -9.74 -9.42 10.53
N SER A 55 -10.23 -8.18 10.29
CA SER A 55 -11.67 -7.91 10.29
C SER A 55 -12.40 -8.70 9.21
N LEU A 56 -11.84 -8.84 8.01
CA LEU A 56 -12.41 -9.68 6.96
C LEU A 56 -12.44 -11.15 7.36
N ALA A 57 -11.36 -11.65 7.97
CA ALA A 57 -11.27 -13.04 8.39
C ALA A 57 -12.24 -13.39 9.53
N LEU A 58 -12.49 -12.44 10.45
CA LEU A 58 -13.29 -12.67 11.66
C LEU A 58 -14.78 -12.38 11.46
N PHE A 59 -15.12 -11.35 10.67
CA PHE A 59 -16.50 -10.86 10.60
C PHE A 59 -17.22 -11.22 9.30
N VAL A 60 -16.50 -11.68 8.27
CA VAL A 60 -17.14 -12.13 7.02
C VAL A 60 -17.30 -13.65 7.06
N PRO A 61 -18.56 -14.17 6.93
CA PRO A 61 -18.76 -15.62 6.90
C PRO A 61 -17.98 -16.26 5.76
N ALA A 62 -17.32 -17.38 6.06
CA ALA A 62 -16.46 -18.07 5.09
C ALA A 62 -17.17 -18.51 3.81
N ALA A 63 -18.48 -18.77 3.91
CA ALA A 63 -19.30 -19.18 2.78
C ALA A 63 -19.82 -18.01 1.91
N THR A 64 -19.51 -16.75 2.27
CA THR A 64 -19.96 -15.59 1.51
C THR A 64 -19.46 -15.66 0.07
N PRO A 65 -20.35 -15.68 -0.94
CA PRO A 65 -19.95 -15.65 -2.34
C PRO A 65 -19.42 -14.23 -2.68
N PRO A 66 -18.33 -14.12 -3.43
CA PRO A 66 -17.82 -12.82 -3.83
C PRO A 66 -18.64 -12.23 -4.97
N TYR A 67 -18.71 -10.89 -5.03
CA TYR A 67 -19.05 -10.17 -6.24
C TYR A 67 -17.85 -10.24 -7.20
N TRP A 68 -17.90 -11.16 -8.17
CA TRP A 68 -16.78 -11.51 -9.04
C TRP A 68 -16.17 -10.32 -9.80
N TRP A 69 -17.01 -9.36 -10.20
CA TRP A 69 -16.55 -8.16 -10.89
C TRP A 69 -15.69 -7.25 -9.98
N LEU A 70 -16.07 -7.12 -8.68
CA LEU A 70 -15.25 -6.40 -7.70
C LEU A 70 -13.95 -7.13 -7.41
N LEU A 71 -13.98 -8.45 -7.32
CA LEU A 71 -12.78 -9.25 -7.14
C LEU A 71 -11.86 -9.14 -8.36
N GLY A 72 -12.43 -9.06 -9.56
CA GLY A 72 -11.70 -8.75 -10.80
C GLY A 72 -11.05 -7.35 -10.77
N CYS A 73 -11.78 -6.32 -10.32
CA CYS A 73 -11.23 -4.99 -10.11
C CYS A 73 -10.08 -5.01 -9.09
N PHE A 74 -10.25 -5.73 -7.98
CA PHE A 74 -9.19 -5.90 -6.99
C PHE A 74 -7.93 -6.53 -7.60
N ALA A 75 -8.09 -7.57 -8.43
CA ALA A 75 -6.97 -8.19 -9.14
C ALA A 75 -6.25 -7.19 -10.08
N LEU A 76 -6.99 -6.31 -10.77
CA LEU A 76 -6.38 -5.25 -11.58
C LEU A 76 -5.59 -4.25 -10.72
N PHE A 77 -6.06 -3.91 -9.51
CA PHE A 77 -5.29 -3.06 -8.59
C PHE A 77 -4.01 -3.74 -8.12
N GLN A 78 -4.01 -5.08 -7.95
CA GLN A 78 -2.77 -5.81 -7.66
C GLN A 78 -1.75 -5.69 -8.80
N LEU A 79 -2.19 -5.75 -10.06
CA LEU A 79 -1.30 -5.49 -11.22
C LEU A 79 -0.76 -4.05 -11.20
N GLY A 80 -1.61 -3.08 -10.89
CA GLY A 80 -1.20 -1.68 -10.70
C GLY A 80 -0.14 -1.53 -9.59
N ARG A 81 -0.29 -2.28 -8.50
CA ARG A 81 0.66 -2.32 -7.40
C ARG A 81 2.01 -2.90 -7.83
N ILE A 82 2.01 -4.00 -8.55
CA ILE A 82 3.22 -4.60 -9.12
C ILE A 82 3.93 -3.58 -10.04
N TRP A 83 3.17 -2.89 -10.89
CA TRP A 83 3.72 -1.85 -11.77
C TRP A 83 4.40 -0.72 -10.98
N VAL A 84 3.79 -0.24 -9.87
CA VAL A 84 4.40 0.74 -8.97
C VAL A 84 5.70 0.21 -8.37
N ILE A 85 5.69 -1.01 -7.82
CA ILE A 85 6.84 -1.64 -7.16
C ILE A 85 8.00 -1.79 -8.13
N VAL A 86 7.73 -2.32 -9.32
CA VAL A 86 8.75 -2.52 -10.37
C VAL A 86 9.32 -1.18 -10.83
N SER A 87 8.49 -0.14 -10.99
CA SER A 87 8.93 1.19 -11.42
C SER A 87 9.83 1.87 -10.39
N LEU A 88 9.59 1.70 -9.10
CA LEU A 88 10.47 2.19 -8.03
C LEU A 88 11.70 1.30 -7.84
N GLY A 89 11.57 0.00 -8.09
CA GLY A 89 12.65 -0.96 -7.94
C GLY A 89 13.35 -0.82 -6.58
N ARG A 90 14.64 -0.54 -6.63
CA ARG A 90 15.48 -0.37 -5.44
C ARG A 90 15.10 0.80 -4.52
N TYR A 91 14.24 1.71 -4.93
CA TYR A 91 13.72 2.82 -4.11
C TYR A 91 12.38 2.47 -3.46
N TRP A 92 11.78 1.32 -3.76
CA TRP A 92 10.58 0.86 -3.14
C TRP A 92 10.79 0.58 -1.65
N THR A 93 10.04 1.29 -0.79
CA THR A 93 10.01 1.06 0.65
C THR A 93 8.59 1.26 1.18
N THR A 94 8.26 0.62 2.29
CA THR A 94 7.03 0.88 3.04
C THR A 94 7.17 2.07 4.00
N ARG A 95 8.39 2.62 4.12
CA ARG A 95 8.73 3.78 4.94
C ARG A 95 8.96 5.01 4.08
N VAL A 96 8.82 6.20 4.65
CA VAL A 96 9.20 7.45 3.97
C VAL A 96 10.70 7.68 4.16
N ILE A 97 11.48 7.28 3.16
CA ILE A 97 12.94 7.46 3.17
C ILE A 97 13.33 8.39 2.05
N THR A 98 14.05 9.45 2.38
CA THR A 98 14.70 10.32 1.41
C THR A 98 16.20 10.06 1.35
N LEU A 99 16.73 9.98 0.13
CA LEU A 99 18.17 9.86 -0.11
C LEU A 99 18.64 11.15 -0.80
N PRO A 100 19.46 11.99 -0.12
CA PRO A 100 19.97 13.20 -0.73
C PRO A 100 20.71 12.91 -2.04
N GLY A 101 20.49 13.74 -3.06
CA GLY A 101 21.14 13.58 -4.38
C GLY A 101 20.57 12.45 -5.25
N ALA A 102 19.69 11.58 -4.75
CA ALA A 102 19.09 10.56 -5.59
C ALA A 102 18.08 11.15 -6.60
N PRO A 103 18.05 10.67 -7.85
CA PRO A 103 17.11 11.15 -8.85
C PRO A 103 15.67 10.82 -8.46
N MET A 104 14.73 11.68 -8.87
CA MET A 104 13.30 11.39 -8.74
C MET A 104 12.90 10.36 -9.80
N VAL A 105 12.19 9.30 -9.39
CA VAL A 105 11.61 8.34 -10.33
C VAL A 105 10.44 8.99 -11.05
N ARG A 106 10.54 9.10 -12.39
CA ARG A 106 9.52 9.67 -13.27
C ARG A 106 9.08 8.70 -14.37
N THR A 107 9.31 7.40 -14.15
CA THR A 107 8.96 6.33 -15.10
C THR A 107 7.73 5.56 -14.64
N GLY A 108 7.14 4.75 -15.53
CA GLY A 108 5.97 3.96 -15.22
C GLY A 108 4.78 4.83 -14.77
N PRO A 109 4.05 4.45 -13.70
CA PRO A 109 2.89 5.19 -13.21
C PRO A 109 3.25 6.56 -12.65
N PHE A 110 4.53 6.79 -12.24
CA PHE A 110 5.03 8.08 -11.75
C PHE A 110 5.14 9.16 -12.84
N ARG A 111 4.98 8.78 -14.10
CA ARG A 111 4.85 9.72 -15.22
C ARG A 111 3.50 10.43 -15.22
N TYR A 112 2.45 9.76 -14.74
CA TYR A 112 1.07 10.24 -14.79
C TYR A 112 0.59 10.80 -13.45
N CYS A 113 1.08 10.25 -12.34
CA CYS A 113 0.65 10.59 -10.99
C CYS A 113 1.84 10.64 -10.04
N ARG A 114 1.83 11.59 -9.10
CA ARG A 114 2.90 11.75 -8.10
C ARG A 114 2.89 10.64 -7.04
N HIS A 115 1.71 10.15 -6.70
CA HIS A 115 1.50 9.16 -5.64
C HIS A 115 0.68 7.96 -6.10
N PRO A 116 1.11 7.24 -7.15
CA PRO A 116 0.32 6.15 -7.73
C PRO A 116 0.10 5.00 -6.74
N ASN A 117 1.06 4.75 -5.84
CA ASN A 117 0.91 3.74 -4.80
C ASN A 117 -0.27 4.03 -3.86
N TYR A 118 -0.50 5.30 -3.51
CA TYR A 118 -1.60 5.64 -2.61
C TYR A 118 -2.96 5.48 -3.29
N LEU A 119 -3.07 5.76 -4.58
CA LEU A 119 -4.30 5.48 -5.34
C LEU A 119 -4.63 3.99 -5.36
N VAL A 120 -3.63 3.16 -5.59
CA VAL A 120 -3.79 1.70 -5.55
C VAL A 120 -4.22 1.24 -4.15
N VAL A 121 -3.56 1.70 -3.09
CA VAL A 121 -3.91 1.31 -1.71
C VAL A 121 -5.32 1.76 -1.33
N ILE A 122 -5.75 2.97 -1.73
CA ILE A 122 -7.11 3.45 -1.50
C ILE A 122 -8.12 2.52 -2.18
N ALA A 123 -7.87 2.17 -3.44
CA ALA A 123 -8.75 1.28 -4.20
C ALA A 123 -8.81 -0.12 -3.59
N GLU A 124 -7.67 -0.70 -3.20
CA GLU A 124 -7.59 -2.04 -2.60
C GLU A 124 -8.35 -2.14 -1.28
N ILE A 125 -8.15 -1.17 -0.38
CA ILE A 125 -8.78 -1.15 0.96
C ILE A 125 -10.31 -1.09 0.86
N ALA A 126 -10.84 -0.37 -0.13
CA ALA A 126 -12.27 -0.29 -0.36
C ALA A 126 -12.81 -1.55 -1.07
N THR A 127 -12.14 -1.98 -2.15
CA THR A 127 -12.70 -2.95 -3.09
C THR A 127 -12.75 -4.37 -2.54
N LEU A 128 -11.72 -4.81 -1.79
CA LEU A 128 -11.71 -6.18 -1.27
C LEU A 128 -12.85 -6.46 -0.28
N PRO A 129 -13.14 -5.62 0.73
CA PRO A 129 -14.30 -5.86 1.60
C PRO A 129 -15.61 -5.79 0.83
N LEU A 130 -15.75 -4.84 -0.11
CA LEU A 130 -16.95 -4.72 -0.96
C LEU A 130 -17.15 -5.97 -1.83
N ALA A 131 -16.09 -6.61 -2.29
CA ALA A 131 -16.16 -7.86 -3.03
C ALA A 131 -16.85 -8.99 -2.24
N PHE A 132 -16.85 -8.91 -0.92
CA PHE A 132 -17.53 -9.84 -0.02
C PHE A 132 -18.72 -9.21 0.73
N GLY A 133 -19.24 -8.09 0.25
CA GLY A 133 -20.42 -7.41 0.83
C GLY A 133 -20.16 -6.74 2.19
N ALA A 134 -18.92 -6.65 2.65
CA ALA A 134 -18.56 -6.11 3.95
C ALA A 134 -18.45 -4.57 3.94
N VAL A 135 -19.58 -3.89 3.69
CA VAL A 135 -19.66 -2.43 3.48
C VAL A 135 -19.13 -1.66 4.71
N ALA A 136 -19.47 -2.08 5.92
CA ALA A 136 -19.00 -1.41 7.14
C ALA A 136 -17.47 -1.46 7.28
N ILE A 137 -16.85 -2.62 6.97
CA ILE A 137 -15.38 -2.78 6.97
C ILE A 137 -14.77 -1.88 5.89
N ALA A 138 -15.34 -1.88 4.66
CA ALA A 138 -14.89 -1.00 3.58
C ALA A 138 -14.92 0.47 4.00
N ALA A 139 -16.02 0.96 4.54
CA ALA A 139 -16.17 2.35 4.94
C ALA A 139 -15.20 2.74 6.06
N THR A 140 -15.12 1.93 7.12
CA THR A 140 -14.25 2.20 8.28
C THR A 140 -12.79 2.24 7.88
N PHE A 141 -12.30 1.19 7.23
CA PHE A 141 -10.88 1.12 6.87
C PHE A 141 -10.51 2.08 5.74
N SER A 142 -11.42 2.42 4.83
CA SER A 142 -11.18 3.48 3.84
C SER A 142 -11.04 4.84 4.50
N ALA A 143 -11.90 5.20 5.46
CA ALA A 143 -11.81 6.47 6.18
C ALA A 143 -10.48 6.58 6.96
N LEU A 144 -10.11 5.54 7.71
CA LEU A 144 -8.84 5.49 8.44
C LEU A 144 -7.63 5.56 7.50
N ASN A 145 -7.67 4.82 6.40
CA ASN A 145 -6.61 4.81 5.39
C ASN A 145 -6.43 6.18 4.73
N LEU A 146 -7.52 6.85 4.36
CA LEU A 146 -7.47 8.19 3.78
C LEU A 146 -6.84 9.20 4.73
N ALA A 147 -7.17 9.14 6.03
CA ALA A 147 -6.57 10.00 7.05
C ALA A 147 -5.05 9.77 7.16
N LEU A 148 -4.60 8.50 7.22
CA LEU A 148 -3.19 8.16 7.28
C LEU A 148 -2.44 8.55 6.00
N ILE A 149 -3.02 8.30 4.83
CA ILE A 149 -2.43 8.67 3.53
C ILE A 149 -2.31 10.18 3.41
N ALA A 150 -3.35 10.94 3.78
CA ALA A 150 -3.30 12.40 3.74
C ALA A 150 -2.18 12.96 4.63
N ARG A 151 -2.00 12.40 5.84
CA ARG A 151 -0.87 12.75 6.71
C ARG A 151 0.47 12.41 6.04
N ARG A 152 0.58 11.22 5.47
CA ARG A 152 1.82 10.72 4.84
C ARG A 152 2.21 11.53 3.62
N ILE A 153 1.26 11.87 2.75
CA ILE A 153 1.50 12.74 1.57
C ILE A 153 2.07 14.08 2.02
N ARG A 154 1.51 14.72 3.05
CA ARG A 154 2.03 15.99 3.57
C ARG A 154 3.50 15.89 4.02
N ILE A 155 3.87 14.79 4.66
CA ILE A 155 5.26 14.55 5.10
C ILE A 155 6.16 14.33 3.87
N GLU A 156 5.76 13.46 2.94
CA GLU A 156 6.52 13.22 1.71
C GLU A 156 6.72 14.50 0.88
N GLU A 157 5.67 15.30 0.70
CA GLU A 157 5.75 16.55 -0.06
C GLU A 157 6.76 17.53 0.56
N ARG A 158 6.77 17.67 1.90
CA ARG A 158 7.74 18.51 2.61
C ARG A 158 9.18 18.04 2.42
N VAL A 159 9.41 16.74 2.53
CA VAL A 159 10.75 16.14 2.46
C VAL A 159 11.28 16.13 1.02
N LEU A 160 10.39 16.00 0.03
CA LEU A 160 10.76 15.97 -1.38
C LEU A 160 10.79 17.36 -2.05
N ALA A 161 10.24 18.40 -1.41
CA ALA A 161 10.20 19.75 -1.96
C ALA A 161 11.58 20.27 -2.42
N PRO A 162 12.68 20.15 -1.64
CA PRO A 162 14.00 20.61 -2.06
C PRO A 162 14.53 19.88 -3.31
N ARG A 163 14.15 18.63 -3.53
CA ARG A 163 14.59 17.80 -4.67
C ARG A 163 13.81 18.07 -5.95
N ARG A 164 12.70 18.80 -5.87
CA ARG A 164 11.87 19.21 -7.03
C ARG A 164 12.30 20.54 -7.61
N ALA A 165 13.03 21.34 -6.82
CA ALA A 165 13.51 22.65 -7.21
C ALA A 165 14.80 22.60 -8.05
N VAL A 166 15.37 21.43 -8.21
CA VAL A 166 16.54 21.09 -9.02
C VAL A 166 16.08 20.29 -10.25
#